data_9d98a6597e4e33e88be19ce1df3cdcf6
#
_entry.id   9d98a6597e4e33e88be19ce1df3cdcf6
#
_cell.length_a   1.000
_cell.length_b   1.000
_cell.length_c   1.000
_cell.angle_alpha   90.00
_cell.angle_beta   90.00
_cell.angle_gamma   90.00
#
_symmetry.space_group_name_H-M   'P 1'
#
loop_
_entity.id
_entity.type
_entity.pdbx_description
1 polymer ?
#
loop_
_entity_poly.entity_id
_entity_poly.type
_entity_poly.pdbx_seq_one_letter_code
_entity_poly.pdbx_strand_id
1 'polypeptide(L)'
;MQSLAYRLTGATLGVAMVLAGCAQVSSSSAPKTAYGIEAFSQALTAAGATVRQDAAFVADPLAGQGVNLCVNGQRVAVYSFATSDDRLKGQARIDPSDPFHVGNAIVEWLGTPRFWSRELIIVGYNGSDQAVLARITAALGAPFVVGAVDSGRGQAEQLGC
;
A
#
# COMPACT_ATOMS: atom_id res chain seq x y z
N MET A 1 -20.25 -1.29 87.57
CA MET A 1 -20.21 -2.74 87.99
C MET A 1 -19.63 -3.49 86.78
N GLN A 2 -18.37 -3.86 86.92
CA GLN A 2 -17.81 -5.21 86.69
C GLN A 2 -17.95 -5.72 85.23
N SER A 3 -16.99 -6.29 84.60
CA SER A 3 -15.68 -6.83 84.92
C SER A 3 -14.95 -7.24 83.69
N LEU A 4 -13.64 -7.03 83.72
CA LEU A 4 -12.58 -7.67 82.97
C LEU A 4 -12.89 -9.02 82.33
N ALA A 5 -12.37 -9.27 81.15
CA ALA A 5 -11.61 -10.50 80.92
C ALA A 5 -10.71 -10.33 79.67
N TYR A 6 -9.44 -10.36 79.96
CA TYR A 6 -8.27 -10.49 79.15
C TYR A 6 -8.15 -11.91 78.59
N ARG A 7 -7.86 -12.12 77.31
CA ARG A 7 -7.06 -13.28 76.90
C ARG A 7 -6.26 -12.97 75.64
N LEU A 8 -4.96 -12.96 75.82
CA LEU A 8 -3.94 -13.15 74.85
C LEU A 8 -4.04 -14.52 74.18
N THR A 9 -3.71 -14.65 72.92
CA THR A 9 -2.75 -15.64 72.39
C THR A 9 -2.77 -15.62 70.89
N GLY A 10 -1.61 -15.53 70.26
CA GLY A 10 -1.18 -16.36 69.19
C GLY A 10 -0.62 -15.60 67.97
N ALA A 11 0.66 -15.29 68.02
CA ALA A 11 1.42 -14.87 66.85
C ALA A 11 1.63 -16.06 65.91
N THR A 12 1.27 -15.91 64.67
CA THR A 12 1.82 -16.73 63.57
C THR A 12 2.20 -15.81 62.42
N LEU A 13 3.52 -15.59 62.28
CA LEU A 13 4.13 -15.01 61.08
C LEU A 13 3.96 -15.99 59.93
N GLY A 14 3.08 -15.67 59.01
CA GLY A 14 3.03 -16.31 57.68
C GLY A 14 3.80 -15.46 56.66
N VAL A 15 5.02 -15.90 56.37
CA VAL A 15 5.80 -15.31 55.23
C VAL A 15 5.15 -15.74 53.93
N ALA A 16 4.38 -14.87 53.33
CA ALA A 16 3.89 -15.06 51.95
C ALA A 16 5.00 -14.67 50.98
N MET A 17 5.70 -15.65 50.40
CA MET A 17 6.55 -15.47 49.23
C MET A 17 5.64 -15.15 48.04
N VAL A 18 5.62 -13.89 47.62
CA VAL A 18 5.03 -13.47 46.36
C VAL A 18 6.06 -13.79 45.24
N LEU A 19 5.86 -14.93 44.59
CA LEU A 19 6.54 -15.23 43.34
C LEU A 19 5.97 -14.30 42.27
N ALA A 20 6.67 -13.17 42.02
CA ALA A 20 6.42 -12.31 40.87
C ALA A 20 6.86 -13.07 39.63
N GLY A 21 5.94 -13.84 39.04
CA GLY A 21 6.11 -14.41 37.70
C GLY A 21 6.09 -13.28 36.67
N CYS A 22 7.27 -12.89 36.15
CA CYS A 22 7.37 -12.07 34.94
C CYS A 22 6.76 -12.87 33.81
N ALA A 23 5.49 -12.63 33.49
CA ALA A 23 4.91 -13.04 32.21
C ALA A 23 5.61 -12.24 31.12
N GLN A 24 6.59 -12.87 30.46
CA GLN A 24 7.15 -12.35 29.21
C GLN A 24 6.03 -12.37 28.19
N VAL A 25 5.45 -11.20 27.93
CA VAL A 25 4.59 -10.99 26.78
C VAL A 25 5.51 -11.05 25.55
N SER A 26 5.64 -12.24 24.97
CA SER A 26 6.25 -12.40 23.67
C SER A 26 5.35 -11.68 22.67
N SER A 27 5.71 -10.45 22.32
CA SER A 27 5.11 -9.73 21.20
C SER A 27 5.50 -10.50 19.95
N SER A 28 4.66 -11.45 19.55
CA SER A 28 4.72 -12.10 18.27
C SER A 28 4.39 -11.03 17.22
N SER A 29 5.42 -10.36 16.69
CA SER A 29 5.26 -9.51 15.51
C SER A 29 4.88 -10.43 14.36
N ALA A 30 3.60 -10.41 13.99
CA ALA A 30 3.17 -11.05 12.75
C ALA A 30 4.09 -10.56 11.61
N PRO A 31 4.53 -11.43 10.70
CA PRO A 31 5.36 -11.01 9.58
C PRO A 31 4.61 -9.92 8.82
N LYS A 32 5.23 -8.75 8.69
CA LYS A 32 4.65 -7.64 7.95
C LYS A 32 4.53 -8.07 6.50
N THR A 33 3.33 -8.38 6.05
CA THR A 33 3.08 -8.68 4.65
C THR A 33 3.49 -7.47 3.81
N ALA A 34 4.36 -7.69 2.83
CA ALA A 34 4.82 -6.62 1.96
C ALA A 34 3.64 -5.99 1.19
N TYR A 35 3.72 -4.68 0.98
CA TYR A 35 2.67 -3.92 0.32
C TYR A 35 2.59 -4.30 -1.17
N GLY A 36 1.55 -5.01 -1.55
CA GLY A 36 1.27 -5.49 -2.90
C GLY A 36 -0.08 -4.99 -3.42
N ILE A 37 -0.57 -5.63 -4.48
CA ILE A 37 -1.85 -5.29 -5.15
C ILE A 37 -3.02 -5.34 -4.16
N GLU A 38 -3.08 -6.37 -3.32
CA GLU A 38 -4.16 -6.55 -2.34
C GLU A 38 -4.22 -5.39 -1.34
N ALA A 39 -3.06 -5.04 -0.74
CA ALA A 39 -2.97 -3.93 0.21
C ALA A 39 -3.31 -2.59 -0.45
N PHE A 40 -2.93 -2.40 -1.71
CA PHE A 40 -3.29 -1.21 -2.49
C PHE A 40 -4.80 -1.14 -2.74
N SER A 41 -5.42 -2.24 -3.18
CA SER A 41 -6.87 -2.33 -3.40
C SER A 41 -7.65 -2.03 -2.12
N GLN A 42 -7.21 -2.58 -0.99
CA GLN A 42 -7.81 -2.31 0.33
C GLN A 42 -7.67 -0.84 0.73
N ALA A 43 -6.50 -0.22 0.50
CA ALA A 43 -6.28 1.19 0.80
C ALA A 43 -7.19 2.10 -0.04
N LEU A 44 -7.37 1.81 -1.32
CA LEU A 44 -8.30 2.54 -2.19
C LEU A 44 -9.76 2.39 -1.71
N THR A 45 -10.17 1.17 -1.35
CA THR A 45 -11.51 0.89 -0.83
C THR A 45 -11.75 1.60 0.50
N ALA A 46 -10.79 1.59 1.40
CA ALA A 46 -10.84 2.32 2.67
C ALA A 46 -10.95 3.85 2.46
N ALA A 47 -10.38 4.36 1.36
CA ALA A 47 -10.53 5.76 0.93
C ALA A 47 -11.85 6.03 0.18
N GLY A 48 -12.79 5.07 0.16
CA GLY A 48 -14.12 5.23 -0.44
C GLY A 48 -14.15 5.03 -1.96
N ALA A 49 -13.17 4.34 -2.54
CA ALA A 49 -13.23 3.94 -3.94
C ALA A 49 -13.99 2.62 -4.13
N THR A 50 -14.73 2.51 -5.24
CA THR A 50 -15.13 1.22 -5.77
C THR A 50 -13.96 0.63 -6.53
N VAL A 51 -13.48 -0.55 -6.11
CA VAL A 51 -12.32 -1.22 -6.71
C VAL A 51 -12.73 -2.61 -7.19
N ARG A 52 -12.40 -2.92 -8.42
CA ARG A 52 -12.58 -4.24 -9.02
C ARG A 52 -11.32 -4.61 -9.79
N GLN A 53 -10.83 -5.81 -9.62
CA GLN A 53 -9.76 -6.32 -10.48
C GLN A 53 -10.35 -6.61 -11.86
N ASP A 54 -9.66 -6.15 -12.89
CA ASP A 54 -9.97 -6.37 -14.29
C ASP A 54 -8.98 -7.36 -14.91
N ALA A 55 -8.70 -7.27 -16.19
CA ALA A 55 -7.83 -8.19 -16.89
C ALA A 55 -6.36 -8.04 -16.50
N ALA A 56 -5.63 -9.16 -16.49
CA ALA A 56 -4.18 -9.15 -16.52
C ALA A 56 -3.68 -8.67 -17.88
N PHE A 57 -2.51 -8.05 -17.90
CA PHE A 57 -1.84 -7.62 -19.13
C PHE A 57 -0.34 -7.96 -19.07
N VAL A 58 0.29 -7.99 -20.26
CA VAL A 58 1.73 -8.19 -20.36
C VAL A 58 2.43 -6.94 -19.85
N ALA A 59 3.24 -7.07 -18.81
CA ALA A 59 3.84 -5.93 -18.10
C ALA A 59 5.10 -5.37 -18.78
N ASP A 60 5.41 -5.76 -20.02
CA ASP A 60 6.51 -5.15 -20.77
C ASP A 60 6.28 -3.63 -20.92
N PRO A 61 7.35 -2.85 -20.82
CA PRO A 61 8.75 -3.23 -20.60
C PRO A 61 9.19 -3.29 -19.12
N LEU A 62 8.29 -3.20 -18.15
CA LEU A 62 8.66 -3.12 -16.72
C LEU A 62 9.05 -4.47 -16.09
N ALA A 63 8.83 -5.58 -16.78
CA ALA A 63 9.20 -6.95 -16.37
C ALA A 63 8.55 -7.44 -15.05
N GLY A 64 7.40 -6.88 -14.67
CA GLY A 64 6.56 -7.37 -13.58
C GLY A 64 5.40 -8.23 -14.07
N GLN A 65 4.41 -8.43 -13.20
CA GLN A 65 3.10 -8.94 -13.58
C GLN A 65 2.12 -7.77 -13.66
N GLY A 66 1.43 -7.62 -14.78
CA GLY A 66 0.49 -6.54 -15.00
C GLY A 66 -0.94 -6.93 -14.67
N VAL A 67 -1.63 -6.10 -13.90
CA VAL A 67 -3.06 -6.22 -13.61
C VAL A 67 -3.71 -4.85 -13.72
N ASN A 68 -4.85 -4.77 -14.39
CA ASN A 68 -5.68 -3.59 -14.38
C ASN A 68 -6.65 -3.63 -13.18
N LEU A 69 -6.71 -2.53 -12.44
CA LEU A 69 -7.78 -2.27 -11.48
C LEU A 69 -8.76 -1.28 -12.09
N CYS A 70 -10.04 -1.57 -11.92
CA CYS A 70 -11.12 -0.62 -12.19
C CYS A 70 -11.41 0.15 -10.90
N VAL A 71 -11.05 1.42 -10.87
CA VAL A 71 -11.20 2.30 -9.71
C VAL A 71 -12.21 3.39 -10.06
N ASN A 72 -13.41 3.34 -9.50
CA ASN A 72 -14.51 4.25 -9.83
C ASN A 72 -14.80 4.32 -11.35
N GLY A 73 -14.72 3.18 -12.04
CA GLY A 73 -14.90 3.13 -13.49
C GLY A 73 -13.69 3.55 -14.32
N GLN A 74 -12.57 3.88 -13.68
CA GLN A 74 -11.33 4.29 -14.35
C GLN A 74 -10.29 3.18 -14.30
N ARG A 75 -9.58 2.93 -15.40
CA ARG A 75 -8.54 1.91 -15.46
C ARG A 75 -7.23 2.41 -14.86
N VAL A 76 -6.73 1.68 -13.89
CA VAL A 76 -5.45 1.91 -13.21
C VAL A 76 -4.57 0.68 -13.43
N ALA A 77 -3.42 0.86 -14.07
CA ALA A 77 -2.46 -0.21 -14.29
C ALA A 77 -1.61 -0.45 -13.04
N VAL A 78 -1.51 -1.69 -12.61
CA VAL A 78 -0.66 -2.08 -11.48
C VAL A 78 0.32 -3.15 -11.94
N TYR A 79 1.60 -2.87 -11.77
CA TYR A 79 2.70 -3.77 -12.01
C TYR A 79 3.19 -4.31 -10.68
N SER A 80 3.17 -5.62 -10.50
CA SER A 80 3.64 -6.28 -9.27
C SER A 80 4.93 -7.04 -9.50
N PHE A 81 5.77 -7.08 -8.48
CA PHE A 81 7.10 -7.66 -8.50
C PHE A 81 7.26 -8.64 -7.33
N ALA A 82 8.09 -9.66 -7.52
CA ALA A 82 8.36 -10.65 -6.49
C ALA A 82 9.17 -10.06 -5.32
N THR A 83 10.03 -9.09 -5.61
CA THR A 83 10.89 -8.43 -4.62
C THR A 83 10.90 -6.92 -4.80
N SER A 84 11.25 -6.20 -3.74
CA SER A 84 11.46 -4.73 -3.82
C SER A 84 12.61 -4.36 -4.74
N ASP A 85 13.64 -5.20 -4.85
CA ASP A 85 14.76 -4.97 -5.76
C ASP A 85 14.32 -5.08 -7.24
N ASP A 86 13.46 -6.02 -7.56
CA ASP A 86 12.92 -6.13 -8.93
C ASP A 86 11.99 -4.96 -9.24
N ARG A 87 11.21 -4.49 -8.25
CA ARG A 87 10.42 -3.26 -8.42
C ARG A 87 11.32 -2.05 -8.65
N LEU A 88 12.45 -1.91 -7.93
CA LEU A 88 13.42 -0.82 -8.14
C LEU A 88 14.01 -0.88 -9.55
N LYS A 89 14.36 -2.06 -10.06
CA LYS A 89 14.82 -2.24 -11.45
C LYS A 89 13.75 -1.85 -12.46
N GLY A 90 12.48 -2.24 -12.21
CA GLY A 90 11.35 -1.82 -13.03
C GLY A 90 11.15 -0.31 -13.02
N GLN A 91 11.22 0.32 -11.85
CA GLN A 91 11.10 1.77 -11.69
C GLN A 91 12.20 2.54 -12.42
N ALA A 92 13.45 2.05 -12.36
CA ALA A 92 14.59 2.67 -13.05
C ALA A 92 14.47 2.65 -14.59
N ARG A 93 13.53 1.88 -15.14
CA ARG A 93 13.23 1.88 -16.57
C ARG A 93 12.34 3.05 -17.01
N ILE A 94 11.66 3.70 -16.09
CA ILE A 94 10.81 4.85 -16.38
C ILE A 94 11.68 6.10 -16.22
N ASP A 95 11.94 6.80 -17.32
CA ASP A 95 12.67 8.06 -17.27
C ASP A 95 11.77 9.16 -16.68
N PRO A 96 12.13 9.77 -15.54
CA PRO A 96 11.34 10.84 -14.95
C PRO A 96 11.23 12.10 -15.82
N SER A 97 12.19 12.32 -16.71
CA SER A 97 12.22 13.47 -17.64
C SER A 97 11.49 13.19 -18.95
N ASP A 98 11.34 11.91 -19.30
CA ASP A 98 10.65 11.48 -20.51
C ASP A 98 9.86 10.18 -20.26
N PRO A 99 8.68 10.24 -19.65
CA PRO A 99 7.88 9.07 -19.34
C PRO A 99 7.31 8.34 -20.57
N PHE A 100 7.53 8.87 -21.79
CA PHE A 100 7.24 8.17 -23.03
C PHE A 100 8.30 7.11 -23.35
N HIS A 101 9.48 7.20 -22.76
CA HIS A 101 10.50 6.17 -22.81
C HIS A 101 10.48 5.31 -21.55
N VAL A 102 10.21 4.01 -21.73
CA VAL A 102 10.24 3.02 -20.65
C VAL A 102 11.22 1.92 -21.04
N GLY A 103 12.42 1.97 -20.49
CA GLY A 103 13.55 1.15 -20.93
C GLY A 103 13.92 1.47 -22.38
N ASN A 104 13.82 0.48 -23.27
CA ASN A 104 14.10 0.63 -24.69
C ASN A 104 12.81 0.80 -25.53
N ALA A 105 11.65 0.89 -24.89
CA ALA A 105 10.37 1.02 -25.58
C ALA A 105 9.86 2.46 -25.56
N ILE A 106 9.24 2.88 -26.66
CA ILE A 106 8.45 4.10 -26.72
C ILE A 106 7.01 3.70 -26.42
N VAL A 107 6.40 4.33 -25.43
CA VAL A 107 5.04 4.07 -25.00
C VAL A 107 4.17 5.29 -25.28
N GLU A 108 3.15 5.12 -26.11
CA GLU A 108 2.16 6.18 -26.33
C GLU A 108 1.09 6.15 -25.23
N TRP A 109 1.01 7.24 -24.47
CA TRP A 109 -0.02 7.40 -23.44
C TRP A 109 -1.20 8.19 -23.98
N LEU A 110 -2.39 7.72 -23.69
CA LEU A 110 -3.63 8.42 -24.07
C LEU A 110 -3.99 9.60 -23.14
N GLY A 111 -3.06 10.06 -22.34
CA GLY A 111 -3.23 11.17 -21.40
C GLY A 111 -1.92 11.45 -20.67
N THR A 112 -1.99 12.19 -19.57
CA THR A 112 -0.81 12.50 -18.74
C THR A 112 -0.42 11.30 -17.90
N PRO A 113 0.66 10.57 -18.24
CA PRO A 113 1.09 9.43 -17.44
C PRO A 113 1.62 9.89 -16.08
N ARG A 114 1.19 9.22 -15.03
CA ARG A 114 1.71 9.39 -13.68
C ARG A 114 2.04 8.03 -13.11
N PHE A 115 3.17 7.95 -12.40
CA PHE A 115 3.63 6.71 -11.80
C PHE A 115 3.90 6.89 -10.32
N TRP A 116 3.42 5.93 -9.55
CA TRP A 116 3.68 5.77 -8.11
C TRP A 116 4.36 4.44 -7.89
N SER A 117 5.10 4.31 -6.80
CA SER A 117 5.67 3.03 -6.39
C SER A 117 5.65 2.86 -4.88
N ARG A 118 5.47 1.63 -4.43
CA ARG A 118 5.56 1.25 -3.03
C ARG A 118 5.86 -0.23 -2.88
N GLU A 119 6.85 -0.57 -2.08
CA GLU A 119 7.31 -1.93 -1.79
C GLU A 119 7.36 -2.85 -3.02
N LEU A 120 6.29 -3.59 -3.33
CA LEU A 120 6.26 -4.57 -4.42
C LEU A 120 5.51 -4.10 -5.66
N ILE A 121 5.01 -2.86 -5.71
CA ILE A 121 4.20 -2.40 -6.84
C ILE A 121 4.69 -1.10 -7.46
N ILE A 122 4.46 -0.97 -8.76
CA ILE A 122 4.41 0.29 -9.50
C ILE A 122 2.98 0.46 -9.98
N VAL A 123 2.43 1.65 -9.83
CA VAL A 123 1.08 2.01 -10.29
C VAL A 123 1.19 3.06 -11.37
N GLY A 124 0.57 2.81 -12.52
CA GLY A 124 0.46 3.75 -13.62
C GLY A 124 -0.99 4.22 -13.79
N TYR A 125 -1.18 5.53 -13.93
CA TYR A 125 -2.46 6.11 -14.27
C TYR A 125 -2.27 7.29 -15.22
N ASN A 126 -2.92 7.23 -16.37
CA ASN A 126 -2.86 8.27 -17.41
C ASN A 126 -4.14 9.10 -17.50
N GLY A 127 -5.09 8.86 -16.60
CA GLY A 127 -6.35 9.59 -16.56
C GLY A 127 -6.27 10.95 -15.86
N SER A 128 -7.36 11.72 -15.97
CA SER A 128 -7.51 13.05 -15.38
C SER A 128 -8.51 13.12 -14.24
N ASP A 129 -9.12 11.99 -13.83
CA ASP A 129 -10.08 11.97 -12.73
C ASP A 129 -9.39 12.33 -11.40
N GLN A 130 -9.73 13.50 -10.88
CA GLN A 130 -9.11 14.05 -9.68
C GLN A 130 -9.40 13.22 -8.42
N ALA A 131 -10.57 12.55 -8.36
CA ALA A 131 -10.92 11.72 -7.22
C ALA A 131 -10.06 10.42 -7.22
N VAL A 132 -9.80 9.83 -8.39
CA VAL A 132 -8.90 8.68 -8.53
C VAL A 132 -7.46 9.09 -8.20
N LEU A 133 -6.98 10.21 -8.76
CA LEU A 133 -5.64 10.75 -8.47
C LEU A 133 -5.41 10.99 -6.98
N ALA A 134 -6.39 11.62 -6.31
CA ALA A 134 -6.30 11.89 -4.87
C ALA A 134 -6.23 10.59 -4.04
N ARG A 135 -7.01 9.56 -4.40
CA ARG A 135 -7.01 8.28 -3.70
C ARG A 135 -5.71 7.49 -3.91
N ILE A 136 -5.19 7.47 -5.13
CA ILE A 136 -3.89 6.83 -5.40
C ILE A 136 -2.80 7.54 -4.60
N THR A 137 -2.79 8.87 -4.62
CA THR A 137 -1.81 9.68 -3.88
C THR A 137 -1.95 9.48 -2.35
N ALA A 138 -3.15 9.36 -1.82
CA ALA A 138 -3.36 9.06 -0.40
C ALA A 138 -2.82 7.67 -0.02
N ALA A 139 -2.94 6.68 -0.91
CA ALA A 139 -2.48 5.31 -0.66
C ALA A 139 -0.96 5.13 -0.83
N LEU A 140 -0.34 5.85 -1.75
CA LEU A 140 1.05 5.61 -2.19
C LEU A 140 2.00 6.78 -1.93
N GLY A 141 1.51 7.96 -1.60
CA GLY A 141 2.29 9.20 -1.55
C GLY A 141 2.31 9.93 -2.90
N ALA A 142 3.25 10.87 -3.06
CA ALA A 142 3.41 11.60 -4.31
C ALA A 142 3.89 10.67 -5.46
N PRO A 143 3.46 10.91 -6.71
CA PRO A 143 4.00 10.19 -7.86
C PRO A 143 5.49 10.51 -8.02
N PHE A 144 6.29 9.52 -8.40
CA PHE A 144 7.71 9.72 -8.70
C PHE A 144 7.95 10.23 -10.14
N VAL A 145 6.94 10.08 -11.01
CA VAL A 145 6.93 10.63 -12.37
C VAL A 145 5.57 11.25 -12.67
N VAL A 146 5.59 12.42 -13.28
CA VAL A 146 4.43 13.07 -13.88
C VAL A 146 4.84 13.53 -15.27
N GLY A 147 4.25 12.92 -16.30
CA GLY A 147 4.49 13.32 -17.69
C GLY A 147 3.98 14.71 -18.00
N ALA A 148 4.58 15.34 -18.97
CA ALA A 148 4.05 16.58 -19.53
C ALA A 148 2.69 16.31 -20.20
N VAL A 149 1.76 17.25 -20.06
CA VAL A 149 0.52 17.22 -20.83
C VAL A 149 0.87 17.58 -22.27
N ASP A 150 0.73 16.65 -23.21
CA ASP A 150 0.72 17.02 -24.62
C ASP A 150 -0.61 17.71 -24.93
N SER A 151 -0.57 19.03 -24.91
CA SER A 151 -1.75 19.88 -25.16
C SER A 151 -2.30 19.77 -26.59
N GLY A 152 -1.63 19.03 -27.46
CA GLY A 152 -2.03 18.85 -28.87
C GLY A 152 -2.80 17.56 -29.15
N ARG A 153 -2.73 16.56 -28.26
CA ARG A 153 -3.51 15.32 -28.40
C ARG A 153 -4.76 15.44 -27.54
N GLY A 154 -5.92 15.47 -28.18
CA GLY A 154 -7.21 15.54 -27.52
C GLY A 154 -7.26 14.59 -26.31
N GLN A 155 -7.99 15.00 -25.27
CA GLN A 155 -8.26 14.12 -24.13
C GLN A 155 -8.90 12.85 -24.67
N ALA A 156 -8.09 11.81 -24.85
CA ALA A 156 -8.61 10.54 -25.28
C ALA A 156 -9.67 10.14 -24.25
N GLU A 157 -10.85 9.85 -24.73
CA GLU A 157 -11.94 9.28 -23.96
C GLU A 157 -11.35 8.15 -23.13
N GLN A 158 -11.30 8.35 -21.82
CA GLN A 158 -10.71 7.38 -20.91
C GLN A 158 -11.50 6.10 -21.09
N LEU A 159 -10.83 5.06 -21.56
CA LEU A 159 -11.43 3.74 -21.65
C LEU A 159 -11.87 3.35 -20.24
N GLY A 160 -13.13 3.58 -19.98
CA GLY A 160 -13.77 3.12 -18.77
C GLY A 160 -13.61 1.60 -18.63
N CYS A 161 -13.76 1.10 -17.49
CA CYS A 161 -13.84 -0.33 -17.23
C CYS A 161 -15.24 -0.70 -16.64
#